data_50ecc88b1325be3b01d5701e6e9746ed
#
_entry.id   50ecc88b1325be3b01d5701e6e9746ed
#
_cell.length_a   1.000
_cell.length_b   1.000
_cell.length_c   1.000
_cell.angle_alpha   90.00
_cell.angle_beta   90.00
_cell.angle_gamma   90.00
#
_symmetry.space_group_name_H-M   'P 1'
#
loop_
_entity.id
_entity.type
_entity.pdbx_description
1 polymer ?
#
loop_
_entity_poly.entity_id
_entity_poly.type
_entity_poly.pdbx_seq_one_letter_code
_entity_poly.pdbx_strand_id
1 'polypeptide(L)'
;QNTFTDKVSFCHQHGIDIDPQDWPSHHLPTKVMTDRGSEFTSGPLENLCESYHIEIENLPAYRPDLKGVVEKLFDLVQSAYKPLLKGKGVIETDTQERGAPDYRRQGTLDLEQFTAVVLRCVLFYNAKSVQTGFTRIPAMIEANTPPLASSIWSFCEAQDDCPVHEAIDKKLLYTLLPRVEGKITQRGLEIFGLRFSNCTFKKRFVAAGLCGRETVQV
;
A
#
# COMPACT_ATOMS: atom_id res chain seq x y z
N GLN A 1 1.24 0.74 4.72
CA GLN A 1 1.97 -0.04 5.74
C GLN A 1 3.48 0.16 5.63
N ASN A 2 4.07 0.10 4.45
CA ASN A 2 5.54 0.24 4.27
C ASN A 2 6.14 1.50 4.88
N THR A 3 5.37 2.56 5.02
CA THR A 3 5.88 3.87 5.45
C THR A 3 5.59 4.17 6.92
N PHE A 4 4.49 3.65 7.48
CA PHE A 4 4.04 3.98 8.84
C PHE A 4 4.14 2.85 9.84
N THR A 5 4.14 1.63 9.34
CA THR A 5 4.14 0.47 10.23
C THR A 5 5.58 0.07 10.49
N ASP A 6 5.93 -0.05 11.77
CA ASP A 6 7.11 -0.80 12.14
C ASP A 6 6.92 -2.25 11.67
N LYS A 7 7.62 -2.60 10.60
CA LYS A 7 7.49 -3.90 9.92
C LYS A 7 7.94 -5.04 10.80
N VAL A 8 8.92 -4.83 11.65
CA VAL A 8 9.42 -5.84 12.59
C VAL A 8 8.31 -6.16 13.58
N SER A 9 7.75 -5.14 14.22
CA SER A 9 6.62 -5.34 15.15
C SER A 9 5.40 -5.94 14.46
N PHE A 10 5.09 -5.52 13.24
CA PHE A 10 3.97 -6.06 12.47
C PHE A 10 4.17 -7.54 12.12
N CYS A 11 5.34 -7.93 11.65
CA CYS A 11 5.65 -9.32 11.38
C CYS A 11 5.64 -10.18 12.64
N HIS A 12 6.18 -9.65 13.75
CA HIS A 12 6.19 -10.33 15.04
C HIS A 12 4.77 -10.60 15.55
N GLN A 13 3.80 -9.70 15.36
CA GLN A 13 2.39 -9.95 15.69
C GLN A 13 1.82 -11.16 14.94
N HIS A 14 2.35 -11.47 13.76
CA HIS A 14 1.97 -12.66 12.97
C HIS A 14 2.91 -13.86 13.17
N GLY A 15 3.73 -13.85 14.22
CA GLY A 15 4.67 -14.93 14.54
C GLY A 15 5.80 -15.08 13.51
N ILE A 16 6.28 -13.97 12.96
CA ILE A 16 7.36 -13.94 11.98
C ILE A 16 8.45 -12.98 12.47
N ASP A 17 9.63 -13.54 12.70
CA ASP A 17 10.82 -12.74 13.02
C ASP A 17 11.55 -12.38 11.72
N ILE A 18 11.85 -11.11 11.52
CA ILE A 18 12.53 -10.58 10.32
C ILE A 18 13.72 -9.70 10.69
N ASP A 19 14.74 -9.70 9.85
CA ASP A 19 15.73 -8.64 9.82
C ASP A 19 15.13 -7.42 9.08
N PRO A 20 15.30 -6.17 9.56
CA PRO A 20 14.88 -4.97 8.83
C PRO A 20 15.34 -4.93 7.37
N GLN A 21 16.50 -5.52 7.07
CA GLN A 21 17.06 -5.61 5.72
C GLN A 21 16.27 -6.55 4.79
N ASP A 22 15.45 -7.45 5.32
CA ASP A 22 14.62 -8.33 4.50
C ASP A 22 13.44 -7.58 3.85
N TRP A 23 13.11 -6.41 4.39
CA TRP A 23 12.06 -5.53 3.86
C TRP A 23 12.45 -4.06 3.95
N PRO A 24 13.44 -3.59 3.18
CA PRO A 24 14.00 -2.25 3.31
C PRO A 24 13.07 -1.12 2.84
N SER A 25 12.17 -1.38 1.90
CA SER A 25 11.35 -0.33 1.28
C SER A 25 10.43 0.38 2.27
N HIS A 26 10.61 1.69 2.46
CA HIS A 26 9.80 2.53 3.38
C HIS A 26 9.48 3.93 2.83
N HIS A 27 9.92 4.22 1.62
CA HIS A 27 9.77 5.51 0.96
C HIS A 27 8.48 5.63 0.16
N LEU A 28 8.11 6.86 -0.18
CA LEU A 28 7.11 7.12 -1.20
C LEU A 28 7.75 7.12 -2.59
N PRO A 29 7.06 6.60 -3.62
CA PRO A 29 7.56 6.68 -4.98
C PRO A 29 7.46 8.12 -5.51
N THR A 30 8.33 8.50 -6.42
CA THR A 30 8.21 9.76 -7.17
C THR A 30 7.12 9.68 -8.25
N LYS A 31 6.79 8.45 -8.68
CA LYS A 31 5.83 8.19 -9.75
C LYS A 31 5.00 6.95 -9.45
N VAL A 32 3.70 7.06 -9.66
CA VAL A 32 2.75 5.95 -9.58
C VAL A 32 2.13 5.71 -10.95
N MET A 33 2.28 4.49 -11.48
CA MET A 33 1.66 4.08 -12.73
C MET A 33 0.40 3.29 -12.43
N THR A 34 -0.74 3.70 -12.97
CA THR A 34 -2.04 3.06 -12.69
C THR A 34 -2.83 2.81 -13.98
N ASP A 35 -3.74 1.87 -13.87
CA ASP A 35 -4.80 1.76 -14.85
C ASP A 35 -5.93 2.65 -14.43
N ARG A 36 -6.71 3.25 -15.00
CA ARG A 36 -7.83 4.12 -14.61
C ARG A 36 -8.88 3.42 -13.72
N GLY A 37 -8.42 2.54 -12.82
CA GLY A 37 -9.26 1.92 -11.81
C GLY A 37 -9.87 2.98 -10.87
N SER A 38 -11.09 2.74 -10.39
CA SER A 38 -11.80 3.70 -9.52
C SER A 38 -11.05 4.01 -8.23
N GLU A 39 -10.25 3.06 -7.73
CA GLU A 39 -9.39 3.22 -6.56
C GLU A 39 -8.26 4.23 -6.78
N PHE A 40 -7.80 4.39 -8.02
CA PHE A 40 -6.72 5.31 -8.37
C PHE A 40 -7.20 6.69 -8.82
N THR A 41 -8.50 6.85 -9.06
CA THR A 41 -9.17 8.13 -9.31
C THR A 41 -9.86 8.65 -8.06
N SER A 42 -9.53 8.10 -6.89
CA SER A 42 -10.10 8.51 -5.62
C SER A 42 -9.44 9.79 -5.10
N GLY A 43 -10.24 10.72 -4.58
CA GLY A 43 -9.74 11.98 -4.03
C GLY A 43 -8.61 11.83 -2.99
N PRO A 44 -8.59 10.82 -2.11
CA PRO A 44 -7.49 10.60 -1.18
C PRO A 44 -6.14 10.35 -1.85
N LEU A 45 -6.10 9.57 -2.93
CA LEU A 45 -4.84 9.33 -3.65
C LEU A 45 -4.37 10.57 -4.41
N GLU A 46 -5.27 11.27 -5.08
CA GLU A 46 -4.96 12.52 -5.75
C GLU A 46 -4.39 13.55 -4.77
N ASN A 47 -5.02 13.73 -3.61
CA ASN A 47 -4.52 14.62 -2.56
C ASN A 47 -3.14 14.22 -2.03
N LEU A 48 -2.87 12.91 -1.91
CA LEU A 48 -1.56 12.41 -1.54
C LEU A 48 -0.52 12.80 -2.60
N CYS A 49 -0.81 12.49 -3.85
CA CYS A 49 0.10 12.74 -4.96
C CYS A 49 0.41 14.24 -5.13
N GLU A 50 -0.61 15.10 -5.02
CA GLU A 50 -0.41 16.56 -5.02
C GLU A 50 0.43 17.03 -3.83
N SER A 51 0.15 16.52 -2.61
CA SER A 51 0.83 16.96 -1.39
C SER A 51 2.31 16.59 -1.33
N TYR A 52 2.69 15.52 -2.01
CA TYR A 52 4.06 14.99 -2.03
C TYR A 52 4.71 15.05 -3.41
N HIS A 53 4.10 15.77 -4.36
CA HIS A 53 4.62 15.92 -5.73
C HIS A 53 4.91 14.57 -6.42
N ILE A 54 4.01 13.59 -6.20
CA ILE A 54 4.08 12.28 -6.85
C ILE A 54 3.39 12.37 -8.20
N GLU A 55 4.10 12.01 -9.26
CA GLU A 55 3.54 11.97 -10.61
C GLU A 55 2.59 10.77 -10.74
N ILE A 56 1.37 11.00 -11.26
CA ILE A 56 0.44 9.93 -11.61
C ILE A 56 0.46 9.75 -13.13
N GLU A 57 0.92 8.60 -13.60
CA GLU A 57 0.83 8.21 -15.01
C GLU A 57 -0.30 7.20 -15.20
N ASN A 58 -1.32 7.62 -15.94
CA ASN A 58 -2.40 6.72 -16.32
C ASN A 58 -1.98 5.91 -17.55
N LEU A 59 -1.88 4.60 -17.38
CA LEU A 59 -1.57 3.68 -18.45
C LEU A 59 -2.66 3.68 -19.52
N PRO A 60 -2.30 3.61 -20.81
CA PRO A 60 -3.28 3.46 -21.88
C PRO A 60 -4.14 2.21 -21.68
N ALA A 61 -5.42 2.31 -22.01
CA ALA A 61 -6.30 1.15 -22.01
C ALA A 61 -5.78 0.07 -22.98
N TYR A 62 -6.00 -1.19 -22.63
CA TYR A 62 -5.60 -2.35 -23.45
C TYR A 62 -4.08 -2.52 -23.66
N ARG A 63 -3.27 -2.08 -22.70
CA ARG A 63 -1.80 -2.30 -22.68
C ARG A 63 -1.40 -3.17 -21.47
N PRO A 64 -1.71 -4.49 -21.49
CA PRO A 64 -1.39 -5.41 -20.39
C PRO A 64 0.13 -5.56 -20.19
N ASP A 65 0.93 -5.36 -21.22
CA ASP A 65 2.39 -5.39 -21.16
C ASP A 65 2.97 -4.42 -20.12
N LEU A 66 2.33 -3.29 -19.87
CA LEU A 66 2.78 -2.31 -18.88
C LEU A 66 2.41 -2.69 -17.44
N LYS A 67 1.48 -3.63 -17.23
CA LYS A 67 1.11 -4.17 -15.92
C LYS A 67 1.78 -5.49 -15.58
N GLY A 68 2.45 -6.10 -16.54
CA GLY A 68 2.98 -7.46 -16.41
C GLY A 68 3.85 -7.69 -15.18
N VAL A 69 4.55 -6.67 -14.68
CA VAL A 69 5.37 -6.77 -13.47
C VAL A 69 4.51 -7.00 -12.23
N VAL A 70 3.43 -6.24 -12.07
CA VAL A 70 2.52 -6.35 -10.91
C VAL A 70 1.74 -7.65 -10.96
N GLU A 71 1.18 -7.99 -12.12
CA GLU A 71 0.46 -9.24 -12.33
C GLU A 71 1.38 -10.44 -12.05
N LYS A 72 2.61 -10.40 -12.55
CA LYS A 72 3.59 -11.46 -12.30
C LYS A 72 3.95 -11.60 -10.83
N LEU A 73 4.04 -10.50 -10.08
CA LEU A 73 4.27 -10.57 -8.64
C LEU A 73 3.11 -11.23 -7.91
N PHE A 74 1.87 -10.89 -8.26
CA PHE A 74 0.70 -11.56 -7.69
C PHE A 74 0.69 -13.06 -8.01
N ASP A 75 1.01 -13.44 -9.25
CA ASP A 75 1.12 -14.85 -9.65
C ASP A 75 2.19 -15.59 -8.86
N LEU A 76 3.35 -14.98 -8.65
CA LEU A 76 4.43 -15.56 -7.86
C LEU A 76 4.01 -15.80 -6.41
N VAL A 77 3.39 -14.81 -5.77
CA VAL A 77 2.87 -14.93 -4.40
C VAL A 77 1.80 -16.01 -4.33
N GLN A 78 0.85 -16.01 -5.26
CA GLN A 78 -0.20 -17.03 -5.31
C GLN A 78 0.36 -18.43 -5.54
N SER A 79 1.32 -18.57 -6.43
CA SER A 79 1.97 -19.86 -6.73
C SER A 79 2.74 -20.40 -5.52
N ALA A 80 3.26 -19.52 -4.67
CA ALA A 80 3.95 -19.91 -3.45
C ALA A 80 3.01 -20.48 -2.37
N TYR A 81 1.82 -19.89 -2.17
CA TYR A 81 0.93 -20.35 -1.09
C TYR A 81 -0.13 -21.36 -1.54
N LYS A 82 -0.56 -21.35 -2.82
CA LYS A 82 -1.60 -22.27 -3.31
C LYS A 82 -1.36 -23.74 -2.97
N PRO A 83 -0.16 -24.31 -3.20
CA PRO A 83 0.10 -25.70 -2.86
C PRO A 83 -0.01 -26.00 -1.35
N LEU A 84 0.36 -25.01 -0.51
CA LEU A 84 0.35 -25.14 0.94
C LEU A 84 -1.06 -25.05 1.53
N LEU A 85 -1.96 -24.39 0.84
CA LEU A 85 -3.33 -24.12 1.27
C LEU A 85 -4.37 -24.94 0.51
N LYS A 86 -3.96 -26.00 -0.17
CA LYS A 86 -4.88 -26.89 -0.89
C LYS A 86 -5.95 -27.43 0.06
N GLY A 87 -7.22 -27.34 -0.36
CA GLY A 87 -8.37 -27.76 0.44
C GLY A 87 -8.74 -26.81 1.60
N LYS A 88 -8.13 -25.62 1.69
CA LYS A 88 -8.46 -24.59 2.69
C LYS A 88 -9.20 -23.39 2.12
N GLY A 89 -9.93 -23.57 1.05
CA GLY A 89 -10.75 -22.53 0.41
C GLY A 89 -10.01 -21.70 -0.66
N VAL A 90 -8.78 -22.07 -1.01
CA VAL A 90 -8.05 -21.44 -2.10
C VAL A 90 -8.57 -21.95 -3.44
N ILE A 91 -8.88 -21.02 -4.34
CA ILE A 91 -9.39 -21.34 -5.68
C ILE A 91 -8.24 -21.92 -6.53
N GLU A 92 -8.39 -23.16 -6.94
CA GLU A 92 -7.40 -23.89 -7.77
C GLU A 92 -7.80 -23.94 -9.25
N THR A 93 -9.11 -24.00 -9.52
CA THR A 93 -9.67 -24.10 -10.88
C THR A 93 -10.67 -22.98 -11.11
N ASP A 94 -11.08 -22.77 -12.37
CA ASP A 94 -12.12 -21.82 -12.69
C ASP A 94 -13.42 -22.21 -11.98
N THR A 95 -13.95 -21.29 -11.18
CA THR A 95 -15.20 -21.50 -10.42
C THR A 95 -16.43 -21.56 -11.31
N GLN A 96 -16.31 -21.20 -12.60
CA GLN A 96 -17.38 -21.27 -13.60
C GLN A 96 -17.44 -22.64 -14.30
N GLU A 97 -16.45 -23.49 -14.13
CA GLU A 97 -16.49 -24.83 -14.68
C GLU A 97 -17.60 -25.68 -14.04
N ARG A 98 -18.28 -26.46 -14.88
CA ARG A 98 -19.37 -27.34 -14.44
C ARG A 98 -18.82 -28.42 -13.49
N GLY A 99 -19.26 -28.38 -12.24
CA GLY A 99 -18.78 -29.31 -11.19
C GLY A 99 -17.61 -28.80 -10.38
N ALA A 100 -17.21 -27.53 -10.53
CA ALA A 100 -16.22 -26.92 -9.67
C ALA A 100 -16.63 -26.99 -8.19
N PRO A 101 -15.69 -27.26 -7.27
CA PRO A 101 -15.99 -27.33 -5.84
C PRO A 101 -16.39 -25.95 -5.30
N ASP A 102 -17.32 -25.92 -4.35
CA ASP A 102 -17.64 -24.69 -3.62
C ASP A 102 -16.53 -24.40 -2.59
N TYR A 103 -15.54 -23.63 -3.00
CA TYR A 103 -14.39 -23.25 -2.19
C TYR A 103 -14.75 -22.49 -0.90
N ARG A 104 -15.93 -21.84 -0.84
CA ARG A 104 -16.42 -21.16 0.36
C ARG A 104 -16.61 -22.11 1.52
N ARG A 105 -17.04 -23.36 1.25
CA ARG A 105 -17.21 -24.40 2.26
C ARG A 105 -15.89 -24.95 2.80
N GLN A 106 -14.81 -24.74 2.08
CA GLN A 106 -13.46 -25.18 2.44
C GLN A 106 -12.68 -24.09 3.18
N GLY A 107 -13.22 -22.86 3.26
CA GLY A 107 -12.56 -21.74 3.94
C GLY A 107 -12.38 -22.03 5.43
N THR A 108 -11.15 -22.28 5.85
CA THR A 108 -10.78 -22.59 7.23
C THR A 108 -9.83 -21.59 7.85
N LEU A 109 -9.26 -20.69 7.03
CA LEU A 109 -8.34 -19.65 7.48
C LEU A 109 -9.09 -18.38 7.83
N ASP A 110 -8.75 -17.80 8.97
CA ASP A 110 -9.11 -16.42 9.27
C ASP A 110 -8.16 -15.41 8.58
N LEU A 111 -8.49 -14.14 8.68
CA LEU A 111 -7.72 -13.08 8.03
C LEU A 111 -6.28 -12.97 8.57
N GLU A 112 -6.09 -13.19 9.87
CA GLU A 112 -4.76 -13.12 10.50
C GLU A 112 -3.86 -14.26 10.02
N GLN A 113 -4.39 -15.47 9.97
CA GLN A 113 -3.69 -16.65 9.45
C GLN A 113 -3.32 -16.48 7.98
N PHE A 114 -4.25 -15.98 7.16
CA PHE A 114 -3.96 -15.73 5.76
C PHE A 114 -2.94 -14.61 5.57
N THR A 115 -3.02 -13.55 6.37
CA THR A 115 -2.02 -12.46 6.39
C THR A 115 -0.63 -13.02 6.70
N ALA A 116 -0.50 -13.88 7.71
CA ALA A 116 0.77 -14.52 8.05
C ALA A 116 1.34 -15.35 6.89
N VAL A 117 0.50 -16.06 6.15
CA VAL A 117 0.93 -16.82 4.97
C VAL A 117 1.45 -15.90 3.87
N VAL A 118 0.68 -14.85 3.54
CA VAL A 118 1.08 -13.88 2.50
C VAL A 118 2.37 -13.16 2.89
N LEU A 119 2.51 -12.75 4.16
CA LEU A 119 3.74 -12.13 4.66
C LEU A 119 4.96 -13.04 4.46
N ARG A 120 4.86 -14.34 4.78
CA ARG A 120 5.95 -15.28 4.55
C ARG A 120 6.32 -15.40 3.07
N CYS A 121 5.33 -15.40 2.17
CA CYS A 121 5.58 -15.44 0.73
C CYS A 121 6.30 -14.17 0.26
N VAL A 122 5.88 -13.00 0.72
CA VAL A 122 6.51 -11.71 0.37
C VAL A 122 7.95 -11.64 0.89
N LEU A 123 8.18 -12.02 2.14
CA LEU A 123 9.51 -12.03 2.74
C LEU A 123 10.44 -13.04 2.04
N PHE A 124 9.93 -14.22 1.70
CA PHE A 124 10.69 -15.17 0.90
C PHE A 124 11.08 -14.61 -0.46
N TYR A 125 10.14 -13.94 -1.14
CA TYR A 125 10.42 -13.27 -2.41
C TYR A 125 11.49 -12.19 -2.25
N ASN A 126 11.37 -11.35 -1.24
CA ASN A 126 12.31 -10.25 -1.02
C ASN A 126 13.72 -10.72 -0.65
N ALA A 127 13.85 -11.65 0.28
CA ALA A 127 15.11 -11.97 0.94
C ALA A 127 15.74 -13.30 0.49
N LYS A 128 14.99 -14.18 -0.17
CA LYS A 128 15.48 -15.54 -0.52
C LYS A 128 15.33 -15.89 -2.00
N SER A 129 14.41 -15.25 -2.72
CA SER A 129 14.18 -15.57 -4.13
C SER A 129 15.18 -14.86 -5.02
N VAL A 130 15.98 -15.63 -5.76
CA VAL A 130 16.95 -15.09 -6.72
C VAL A 130 16.22 -14.49 -7.91
N GLN A 131 16.51 -13.24 -8.23
CA GLN A 131 15.91 -12.49 -9.33
C GLN A 131 16.63 -12.80 -10.64
N THR A 132 16.35 -13.95 -11.24
CA THR A 132 17.03 -14.44 -12.46
C THR A 132 16.76 -13.60 -13.70
N GLY A 133 15.59 -12.94 -13.76
CA GLY A 133 15.21 -12.06 -14.87
C GLY A 133 15.77 -10.63 -14.76
N PHE A 134 16.41 -10.30 -13.66
CA PHE A 134 16.99 -8.96 -13.45
C PHE A 134 18.45 -8.91 -13.88
N THR A 135 18.77 -8.01 -14.81
CA THR A 135 20.16 -7.79 -15.25
C THR A 135 20.83 -6.78 -14.33
N ARG A 136 21.81 -7.23 -13.55
CA ARG A 136 22.59 -6.37 -12.67
C ARG A 136 23.47 -5.42 -13.49
N ILE A 137 23.50 -4.16 -13.10
CA ILE A 137 24.42 -3.17 -13.68
C ILE A 137 25.85 -3.42 -13.18
N PRO A 138 26.89 -2.94 -13.90
CA PRO A 138 28.30 -3.15 -13.52
C PRO A 138 28.61 -2.79 -12.07
N ALA A 139 28.11 -1.65 -11.60
CA ALA A 139 28.31 -1.18 -10.21
C ALA A 139 27.76 -2.16 -9.16
N MET A 140 26.63 -2.83 -9.42
CA MET A 140 26.10 -3.87 -8.53
C MET A 140 26.99 -5.12 -8.50
N ILE A 141 27.64 -5.44 -9.63
CA ILE A 141 28.55 -6.57 -9.71
C ILE A 141 29.83 -6.26 -8.95
N GLU A 142 30.39 -5.08 -9.12
CA GLU A 142 31.58 -4.59 -8.39
C GLU A 142 31.33 -4.55 -6.87
N ALA A 143 30.14 -4.12 -6.45
CA ALA A 143 29.71 -4.11 -5.05
C ALA A 143 29.33 -5.50 -4.51
N ASN A 144 29.43 -6.58 -5.32
CA ASN A 144 28.98 -7.92 -4.97
C ASN A 144 27.53 -7.99 -4.45
N THR A 145 26.63 -7.13 -4.98
CA THR A 145 25.23 -7.08 -4.58
C THR A 145 24.54 -8.40 -4.92
N PRO A 146 23.98 -9.12 -3.94
CA PRO A 146 23.24 -10.35 -4.21
C PRO A 146 22.05 -10.09 -5.13
N PRO A 147 21.68 -11.02 -6.01
CA PRO A 147 20.52 -10.86 -6.89
C PRO A 147 19.19 -11.16 -6.16
N LEU A 148 18.99 -10.54 -5.00
CA LEU A 148 17.79 -10.61 -4.18
C LEU A 148 17.06 -9.28 -4.25
N ALA A 149 15.74 -9.28 -4.20
CA ALA A 149 14.95 -8.06 -4.34
C ALA A 149 15.29 -7.03 -3.26
N SER A 150 15.44 -7.44 -2.00
CA SER A 150 15.86 -6.56 -0.89
C SER A 150 17.24 -5.95 -1.10
N SER A 151 18.23 -6.77 -1.55
CA SER A 151 19.59 -6.30 -1.79
C SER A 151 19.69 -5.32 -2.97
N ILE A 152 18.95 -5.60 -4.04
CA ILE A 152 18.85 -4.72 -5.21
C ILE A 152 18.24 -3.39 -4.79
N TRP A 153 17.13 -3.42 -4.00
CA TRP A 153 16.49 -2.22 -3.47
C TRP A 153 17.46 -1.38 -2.65
N SER A 154 18.12 -1.98 -1.65
CA SER A 154 19.07 -1.26 -0.78
C SER A 154 20.25 -0.68 -1.55
N PHE A 155 20.71 -1.37 -2.60
CA PHE A 155 21.74 -0.82 -3.48
C PHE A 155 21.23 0.43 -4.23
N CYS A 156 20.04 0.35 -4.82
CA CYS A 156 19.46 1.49 -5.54
C CYS A 156 19.14 2.68 -4.60
N GLU A 157 18.66 2.40 -3.40
CA GLU A 157 18.35 3.41 -2.38
C GLU A 157 19.59 4.19 -1.94
N ALA A 158 20.75 3.54 -1.92
CA ALA A 158 22.02 4.17 -1.58
C ALA A 158 22.61 5.05 -2.70
N GLN A 159 21.98 5.11 -3.89
CA GLN A 159 22.42 6.01 -4.96
C GLN A 159 21.80 7.41 -4.77
N ASP A 160 22.55 8.46 -5.12
CA ASP A 160 22.13 9.86 -4.96
C ASP A 160 20.90 10.24 -5.81
N ASP A 161 20.65 9.50 -6.89
CA ASP A 161 19.55 9.75 -7.84
C ASP A 161 18.36 8.79 -7.65
N CYS A 162 18.25 8.16 -6.49
CA CYS A 162 17.15 7.23 -6.21
C CYS A 162 15.79 7.94 -6.30
N PRO A 163 14.86 7.47 -7.14
CA PRO A 163 13.58 8.15 -7.38
C PRO A 163 12.55 7.83 -6.29
N VAL A 164 12.87 8.14 -5.04
CA VAL A 164 11.99 7.97 -3.89
C VAL A 164 11.98 9.22 -3.02
N HIS A 165 10.86 9.46 -2.33
CA HIS A 165 10.74 10.53 -1.35
C HIS A 165 10.77 9.99 0.06
N GLU A 166 11.53 10.62 0.93
CA GLU A 166 11.39 10.37 2.35
C GLU A 166 10.02 10.86 2.83
N ALA A 167 9.24 9.95 3.36
CA ALA A 167 7.92 10.27 3.88
C ALA A 167 7.83 9.88 5.34
N ILE A 168 8.10 10.82 6.22
CA ILE A 168 8.11 10.56 7.66
C ILE A 168 7.14 11.49 8.40
N ASP A 169 6.13 12.02 7.73
CA ASP A 169 5.23 12.96 8.37
C ASP A 169 3.87 12.32 8.69
N LYS A 170 3.37 12.60 9.91
CA LYS A 170 1.97 12.29 10.30
C LYS A 170 0.96 12.89 9.32
N LYS A 171 1.34 13.94 8.60
CA LYS A 171 0.56 14.56 7.53
C LYS A 171 0.19 13.55 6.45
N LEU A 172 1.08 12.60 6.11
CA LEU A 172 0.82 11.55 5.12
C LEU A 172 -0.41 10.70 5.50
N LEU A 173 -0.55 10.33 6.78
CA LEU A 173 -1.71 9.59 7.25
C LEU A 173 -3.00 10.37 7.02
N TYR A 174 -3.00 11.65 7.32
CA TYR A 174 -4.18 12.51 7.14
C TYR A 174 -4.54 12.72 5.67
N THR A 175 -3.58 12.73 4.75
CA THR A 175 -3.88 12.89 3.31
C THR A 175 -4.56 11.67 2.71
N LEU A 176 -4.38 10.48 3.30
CA LEU A 176 -5.02 9.23 2.87
C LEU A 176 -6.41 9.01 3.47
N LEU A 177 -6.80 9.81 4.47
CA LEU A 177 -8.13 9.70 5.05
C LEU A 177 -9.20 10.29 4.12
N PRO A 178 -10.37 9.66 4.04
CA PRO A 178 -11.49 10.24 3.32
C PRO A 178 -11.85 11.61 3.88
N ARG A 179 -12.00 12.60 3.02
CA ARG A 179 -12.44 13.94 3.40
C ARG A 179 -13.94 14.03 3.33
N VAL A 180 -14.55 14.64 4.33
CA VAL A 180 -15.99 14.88 4.39
C VAL A 180 -16.28 16.36 4.66
N GLU A 181 -17.39 16.84 4.14
CA GLU A 181 -17.84 18.20 4.42
C GLU A 181 -18.45 18.30 5.81
N GLY A 182 -17.96 19.24 6.59
CA GLY A 182 -18.51 19.60 7.90
C GLY A 182 -18.94 21.06 7.94
N LYS A 183 -19.84 21.40 8.87
CA LYS A 183 -20.30 22.79 9.09
C LYS A 183 -19.77 23.30 10.41
N ILE A 184 -19.06 24.42 10.39
CA ILE A 184 -18.66 25.11 11.61
C ILE A 184 -19.81 26.02 12.04
N THR A 185 -20.28 25.83 13.28
CA THR A 185 -21.35 26.58 13.91
C THR A 185 -20.84 27.19 15.22
N GLN A 186 -21.64 28.08 15.85
CA GLN A 186 -21.33 28.59 17.18
C GLN A 186 -21.14 27.47 18.24
N ARG A 187 -21.74 26.31 18.00
CA ARG A 187 -21.72 25.16 18.93
C ARG A 187 -20.59 24.18 18.65
N GLY A 188 -19.82 24.38 17.57
CA GLY A 188 -18.73 23.54 17.13
C GLY A 188 -18.87 23.03 15.71
N LEU A 189 -18.14 22.00 15.36
CA LEU A 189 -18.15 21.33 14.07
C LEU A 189 -19.28 20.29 14.01
N GLU A 190 -20.14 20.37 13.01
CA GLU A 190 -21.21 19.40 12.75
C GLU A 190 -20.85 18.55 11.53
N ILE A 191 -20.75 17.22 11.72
CA ILE A 191 -20.47 16.22 10.68
C ILE A 191 -21.40 15.03 10.93
N PHE A 192 -22.08 14.54 9.89
CA PHE A 192 -23.01 13.39 9.97
C PHE A 192 -24.04 13.50 11.10
N GLY A 193 -24.48 14.71 11.41
CA GLY A 193 -25.41 14.94 12.51
C GLY A 193 -24.78 14.90 13.91
N LEU A 194 -23.49 14.62 14.01
CA LEU A 194 -22.73 14.65 15.25
C LEU A 194 -22.11 16.04 15.46
N ARG A 195 -21.92 16.41 16.72
CA ARG A 195 -21.30 17.69 17.10
C ARG A 195 -20.00 17.45 17.83
N PHE A 196 -18.95 18.06 17.30
CA PHE A 196 -17.62 18.05 17.88
C PHE A 196 -17.30 19.46 18.40
N SER A 197 -17.15 19.60 19.71
CA SER A 197 -16.85 20.89 20.35
C SER A 197 -15.39 20.94 20.79
N ASN A 198 -14.65 21.92 20.26
CA ASN A 198 -13.30 22.25 20.66
C ASN A 198 -13.15 23.78 20.70
N CYS A 199 -12.26 24.26 21.56
CA CYS A 199 -11.95 25.69 21.65
C CYS A 199 -11.43 26.28 20.33
N THR A 200 -10.72 25.49 19.53
CA THR A 200 -10.20 25.88 18.22
C THR A 200 -11.32 26.18 17.22
N PHE A 201 -12.34 25.34 17.15
CA PHE A 201 -13.49 25.57 16.26
C PHE A 201 -14.30 26.80 16.66
N LYS A 202 -14.46 27.04 17.96
CA LYS A 202 -15.14 28.24 18.46
C LYS A 202 -14.38 29.52 18.11
N LYS A 203 -13.05 29.52 18.28
CA LYS A 203 -12.19 30.65 17.89
C LYS A 203 -12.25 30.91 16.39
N ARG A 204 -12.21 29.86 15.57
CA ARG A 204 -12.27 29.95 14.11
C ARG A 204 -13.62 30.55 13.65
N PHE A 205 -14.72 30.12 14.26
CA PHE A 205 -16.04 30.67 13.97
C PHE A 205 -16.11 32.17 14.28
N VAL A 206 -15.57 32.60 15.41
CA VAL A 206 -15.54 34.01 15.82
C VAL A 206 -14.60 34.82 14.92
N ALA A 207 -13.43 34.30 14.61
CA ALA A 207 -12.42 34.99 13.78
C ALA A 207 -12.88 35.21 12.34
N ALA A 208 -13.70 34.31 11.80
CA ALA A 208 -14.24 34.43 10.44
C ALA A 208 -15.42 35.41 10.33
N GLY A 209 -15.88 36.01 11.43
CA GLY A 209 -17.01 36.96 11.43
C GLY A 209 -18.30 36.34 10.92
N LEU A 210 -18.44 35.04 10.98
CA LEU A 210 -19.50 34.30 10.33
C LEU A 210 -20.81 34.41 11.15
N CYS A 211 -21.74 35.17 10.62
CA CYS A 211 -23.18 35.00 10.92
C CYS A 211 -23.77 33.75 10.25
N GLY A 212 -22.95 32.83 9.74
CA GLY A 212 -23.35 31.72 8.87
C GLY A 212 -22.58 30.43 9.08
N ARG A 213 -22.87 29.47 8.25
CA ARG A 213 -22.25 28.12 8.23
C ARG A 213 -21.05 28.14 7.31
N GLU A 214 -19.85 27.88 7.83
CA GLU A 214 -18.67 27.60 7.02
C GLU A 214 -18.63 26.10 6.75
N THR A 215 -18.53 25.71 5.49
CA THR A 215 -18.28 24.32 5.11
C THR A 215 -16.77 24.08 5.11
N VAL A 216 -16.34 23.08 5.87
CA VAL A 216 -14.91 22.72 6.01
C VAL A 216 -14.76 21.27 5.58
N GLN A 217 -13.71 20.98 4.83
CA GLN A 217 -13.30 19.60 4.61
C GLN A 217 -12.55 19.11 5.86
N VAL A 218 -12.93 17.96 6.35
CA VAL A 218 -12.38 17.33 7.56
C VAL A 218 -11.93 15.92 7.23
#